data_c53ccf5410a6ada61517bff5b1dffdf4
#
_entry.id   c53ccf5410a6ada61517bff5b1dffdf4
#
_cell.length_a   1.000
_cell.length_b   1.000
_cell.length_c   1.000
_cell.angle_alpha   90.00
_cell.angle_beta   90.00
_cell.angle_gamma   90.00
#
_symmetry.space_group_name_H-M   'P 1'
#
loop_
_entity.id
_entity.type
_entity.pdbx_description
1 polymer ?
#
loop_
_entity_poly.entity_id
_entity_poly.type
_entity_poly.pdbx_seq_one_letter_code
_entity_poly.pdbx_strand_id
1 'polypeptide(L)'
;MNDVQSLVKVNPGLLGALSKGAFSLDVFSRQVLVLECLAAGTSFRKLDEVQDDLKETVHLQMKREGKNEFDEFAIALWYQHTKVGYIPKEKNEVLARLMDAGKQFYATISAKEMEGNWLKLQIKVMLKD
;
A
#
# COMPACT_ATOMS: atom_id res chain seq x y z
N MET A 1 -14.84 -4.50 19.76
CA MET A 1 -14.24 -4.03 20.11
C MET A 1 -13.66 -3.67 19.84
N ASN A 2 -13.99 -3.62 20.00
CA ASN A 2 -13.42 -2.95 20.24
C ASN A 2 -12.42 -2.71 20.15
N ASP A 3 -11.95 -2.40 19.88
CA ASP A 3 -11.01 -2.05 20.49
C ASP A 3 -10.61 -1.04 21.00
N VAL A 4 -10.91 -0.03 20.49
CA VAL A 4 -10.75 1.01 21.45
C VAL A 4 -11.37 0.65 22.79
N GLN A 5 -12.42 -0.02 22.74
CA GLN A 5 -13.06 -0.50 23.95
C GLN A 5 -12.16 -1.42 24.75
N SER A 6 -11.40 -2.21 24.07
CA SER A 6 -10.40 -3.02 24.74
C SER A 6 -9.36 -2.13 25.40
N LEU A 7 -9.06 -1.01 24.76
CA LEU A 7 -8.08 -0.07 25.28
C LEU A 7 -8.58 0.68 26.50
N VAL A 8 -9.87 0.85 26.62
CA VAL A 8 -10.43 1.51 27.79
C VAL A 8 -10.09 0.75 29.05
N LYS A 9 -9.95 -0.55 28.93
CA LYS A 9 -9.54 -1.38 30.07
C LYS A 9 -8.05 -1.60 30.12
N VAL A 10 -7.30 -0.75 29.48
CA VAL A 10 -5.87 -0.93 29.44
C VAL A 10 -5.29 -0.84 30.81
N ASN A 11 -4.16 -1.46 30.97
CA ASN A 11 -3.43 -1.37 32.22
C ASN A 11 -2.89 0.04 32.39
N PRO A 12 -2.70 0.46 33.63
CA PRO A 12 -2.19 1.79 33.91
C PRO A 12 -0.82 2.07 33.31
N GLY A 13 -0.02 1.04 33.10
CA GLY A 13 1.28 1.22 32.48
C GLY A 13 1.20 1.76 31.07
N LEU A 14 0.23 1.26 30.29
CA LEU A 14 0.06 1.75 28.93
C LEU A 14 -0.37 3.22 28.93
N LEU A 15 -1.30 3.57 29.80
CA LEU A 15 -1.74 4.97 29.90
C LEU A 15 -0.60 5.88 30.34
N GLY A 16 0.20 5.42 31.28
CA GLY A 16 1.38 6.17 31.70
C GLY A 16 2.37 6.38 30.59
N ALA A 17 2.60 5.35 29.79
CA ALA A 17 3.52 5.44 28.65
C ALA A 17 3.01 6.44 27.62
N LEU A 18 1.70 6.41 27.34
CA LEU A 18 1.10 7.36 26.40
C LEU A 18 1.22 8.78 26.90
N SER A 19 0.93 9.00 28.19
CA SER A 19 1.00 10.35 28.73
C SER A 19 2.42 10.89 28.78
N LYS A 20 3.40 10.01 28.84
CA LYS A 20 4.81 10.40 28.81
C LYS A 20 5.36 10.52 27.40
N GLY A 21 4.53 10.24 26.38
CA GLY A 21 4.99 10.26 25.01
C GLY A 21 5.85 9.07 24.63
N ALA A 22 5.87 8.02 25.44
CA ALA A 22 6.64 6.83 25.13
C ALA A 22 6.06 6.02 23.97
N PHE A 23 4.78 6.20 23.66
CA PHE A 23 4.12 5.60 22.53
C PHE A 23 3.69 6.67 21.55
N SER A 24 3.87 6.42 20.26
CA SER A 24 3.29 7.26 19.24
C SER A 24 1.84 6.82 19.01
N LEU A 25 1.09 7.63 18.27
CA LEU A 25 -0.25 7.23 17.85
C LEU A 25 -0.25 5.98 16.99
N ASP A 26 0.89 5.65 16.42
CA ASP A 26 1.01 4.45 15.58
C ASP A 26 0.76 3.16 16.35
N VAL A 27 0.91 3.20 17.66
CA VAL A 27 0.58 2.03 18.50
C VAL A 27 -0.86 1.60 18.29
N PHE A 28 -1.74 2.55 17.99
CA PHE A 28 -3.16 2.28 17.80
C PHE A 28 -3.56 2.23 16.34
N SER A 29 -2.65 2.55 15.45
CA SER A 29 -2.92 2.44 14.03
C SER A 29 -2.82 0.98 13.62
N ARG A 30 -3.74 0.56 12.79
CA ARG A 30 -3.72 -0.79 12.25
C ARG A 30 -3.43 -0.75 10.78
N GLN A 31 -2.52 -1.59 10.37
CA GLN A 31 -2.19 -1.77 8.96
C GLN A 31 -2.53 -3.20 8.62
N VAL A 32 -3.56 -3.35 7.81
CA VAL A 32 -4.09 -4.65 7.49
C VAL A 32 -3.64 -5.05 6.10
N LEU A 33 -3.02 -6.22 6.00
CA LEU A 33 -2.68 -6.79 4.69
C LEU A 33 -3.98 -7.20 4.00
N VAL A 34 -4.22 -6.63 2.85
CA VAL A 34 -5.44 -6.88 2.08
C VAL A 34 -5.19 -7.82 0.93
N LEU A 35 -4.03 -7.71 0.28
CA LEU A 35 -3.77 -8.42 -0.96
C LEU A 35 -2.27 -8.51 -1.21
N GLU A 36 -1.83 -9.65 -1.73
CA GLU A 36 -0.49 -9.78 -2.30
C GLU A 36 -0.64 -10.12 -3.76
N CYS A 37 0.13 -9.46 -4.61
CA CYS A 37 0.07 -9.69 -6.05
C CYS A 37 1.31 -9.16 -6.73
N LEU A 38 1.45 -9.49 -8.01
CA LEU A 38 2.47 -8.87 -8.85
C LEU A 38 1.91 -7.57 -9.42
N ALA A 39 2.73 -6.53 -9.42
CA ALA A 39 2.35 -5.29 -10.08
C ALA A 39 2.23 -5.54 -11.59
N ALA A 40 1.23 -4.95 -12.21
CA ALA A 40 1.01 -5.06 -13.64
C ALA A 40 1.64 -3.89 -14.38
N GLY A 41 2.02 -4.12 -15.62
CA GLY A 41 2.45 -3.04 -16.52
C GLY A 41 3.84 -2.49 -16.27
N THR A 42 4.65 -3.15 -15.44
CA THR A 42 6.01 -2.67 -15.17
C THR A 42 6.89 -2.74 -16.42
N SER A 43 6.65 -3.70 -17.29
CA SER A 43 7.45 -3.86 -18.50
C SER A 43 7.19 -2.79 -19.56
N PHE A 44 6.11 -2.03 -19.41
CA PHE A 44 5.75 -0.97 -20.35
C PHE A 44 6.29 0.39 -19.94
N ARG A 45 7.14 0.44 -18.91
CA ARG A 45 7.63 1.68 -18.36
C ARG A 45 9.14 1.70 -18.33
N LYS A 46 9.69 2.90 -18.47
CA LYS A 46 11.14 3.08 -18.35
C LYS A 46 11.45 3.32 -16.89
N LEU A 47 11.85 2.28 -16.18
CA LEU A 47 12.08 2.34 -14.75
C LEU A 47 13.57 2.39 -14.40
N ASP A 48 14.43 2.62 -15.38
CA ASP A 48 15.89 2.55 -15.18
C ASP A 48 16.36 3.49 -14.08
N GLU A 49 15.77 4.67 -14.00
CA GLU A 49 16.22 5.67 -13.02
C GLU A 49 15.85 5.32 -11.60
N VAL A 50 14.78 4.54 -11.40
CA VAL A 50 14.29 4.22 -10.06
C VAL A 50 14.44 2.77 -9.70
N GLN A 51 14.85 1.94 -10.64
CA GLN A 51 14.89 0.48 -10.43
C GLN A 51 15.70 0.09 -9.18
N ASP A 52 16.83 0.72 -8.97
CA ASP A 52 17.67 0.41 -7.81
C ASP A 52 17.04 0.84 -6.49
N ASP A 53 16.13 1.81 -6.55
CA ASP A 53 15.43 2.28 -5.37
C ASP A 53 14.22 1.41 -5.02
N LEU A 54 13.75 0.60 -5.97
CA LEU A 54 12.58 -0.26 -5.77
C LEU A 54 13.02 -1.55 -5.06
N LYS A 55 13.19 -1.43 -3.75
CA LYS A 55 13.67 -2.52 -2.90
C LYS A 55 12.57 -2.99 -1.99
N GLU A 56 12.81 -4.14 -1.33
CA GLU A 56 11.89 -4.64 -0.33
C GLU A 56 11.61 -3.57 0.72
N THR A 57 10.39 -3.55 1.20
CA THR A 57 9.86 -2.61 2.20
C THR A 57 9.66 -1.18 1.69
N VAL A 58 10.03 -0.87 0.46
CA VAL A 58 9.75 0.45 -0.10
C VAL A 58 8.24 0.64 -0.26
N HIS A 59 7.77 1.81 0.13
CA HIS A 59 6.35 2.16 0.02
C HIS A 59 6.05 2.75 -1.35
N LEU A 60 4.94 2.30 -1.91
CA LEU A 60 4.41 2.83 -3.17
C LEU A 60 3.06 3.48 -2.88
N GLN A 61 2.84 4.63 -3.47
CA GLN A 61 1.54 5.28 -3.38
C GLN A 61 0.57 4.63 -4.36
N MET A 62 -0.66 4.49 -3.94
CA MET A 62 -1.73 3.97 -4.78
C MET A 62 -2.63 5.13 -5.18
N LYS A 63 -2.79 5.35 -6.48
CA LYS A 63 -3.59 6.46 -7.00
C LYS A 63 -4.64 5.95 -7.97
N ARG A 64 -5.89 6.34 -7.72
CA ARG A 64 -6.99 6.00 -8.61
C ARG A 64 -6.88 6.77 -9.92
N GLU A 65 -7.15 6.06 -11.00
CA GLU A 65 -7.28 6.67 -12.32
C GLU A 65 -8.69 6.42 -12.84
N GLY A 66 -9.65 7.08 -12.23
CA GLY A 66 -11.07 6.88 -12.57
C GLY A 66 -11.45 7.27 -13.99
N LYS A 67 -10.58 8.02 -14.68
CA LYS A 67 -10.79 8.40 -16.08
C LYS A 67 -9.94 7.60 -17.04
N ASN A 68 -9.35 6.50 -16.58
CA ASN A 68 -8.54 5.64 -17.43
C ASN A 68 -9.43 5.04 -18.53
N GLU A 69 -9.00 5.16 -19.78
CA GLU A 69 -9.79 4.71 -20.92
C GLU A 69 -9.91 3.19 -21.01
N PHE A 70 -8.97 2.48 -20.44
CA PHE A 70 -8.90 1.03 -20.57
C PHE A 70 -9.45 0.29 -19.37
N ASP A 71 -9.59 0.98 -18.23
CA ASP A 71 -10.00 0.35 -17.00
C ASP A 71 -10.52 1.40 -16.03
N GLU A 72 -11.84 1.43 -15.85
CA GLU A 72 -12.45 2.40 -14.93
C GLU A 72 -12.04 2.19 -13.48
N PHE A 73 -11.52 1.01 -13.13
CA PHE A 73 -11.07 0.69 -11.78
C PHE A 73 -9.55 0.75 -11.64
N ALA A 74 -8.86 1.37 -12.60
CA ALA A 74 -7.41 1.41 -12.58
C ALA A 74 -6.87 2.08 -11.32
N ILE A 75 -5.86 1.45 -10.73
CA ILE A 75 -5.14 1.97 -9.58
C ILE A 75 -3.67 1.94 -9.93
N ALA A 76 -3.08 3.12 -10.05
CA ALA A 76 -1.67 3.26 -10.40
C ALA A 76 -0.80 3.16 -9.16
N LEU A 77 0.37 2.58 -9.33
CA LEU A 77 1.39 2.49 -8.29
C LEU A 77 2.49 3.48 -8.61
N TRP A 78 2.82 4.30 -7.62
CA TRP A 78 3.81 5.36 -7.80
C TRP A 78 4.92 5.25 -6.76
N TYR A 79 6.14 5.37 -7.23
CA TYR A 79 7.29 5.61 -6.38
C TYR A 79 7.69 7.06 -6.56
N GLN A 80 7.40 7.87 -5.54
CA GLN A 80 7.63 9.31 -5.60
C GLN A 80 6.93 9.90 -6.85
N HIS A 81 7.68 10.38 -7.81
CA HIS A 81 7.13 11.01 -9.01
C HIS A 81 7.09 10.08 -10.23
N THR A 82 7.40 8.81 -10.02
CA THR A 82 7.48 7.84 -11.12
C THR A 82 6.38 6.80 -10.98
N LYS A 83 5.56 6.68 -12.02
CA LYS A 83 4.56 5.61 -12.07
C LYS A 83 5.28 4.31 -12.42
N VAL A 84 5.18 3.31 -11.56
CA VAL A 84 5.91 2.06 -11.75
C VAL A 84 5.03 0.94 -12.30
N GLY A 85 3.74 1.04 -12.16
CA GLY A 85 2.83 0.02 -12.66
C GLY A 85 1.43 0.22 -12.12
N TYR A 86 0.66 -0.88 -12.09
CA TYR A 86 -0.74 -0.87 -11.68
C TYR A 86 -1.05 -2.08 -10.81
N ILE A 87 -2.11 -1.98 -10.02
CA ILE A 87 -2.73 -3.15 -9.44
C ILE A 87 -3.33 -3.96 -10.59
N PRO A 88 -3.17 -5.28 -10.63
CA PRO A 88 -3.73 -6.09 -11.72
C PRO A 88 -5.23 -5.87 -11.87
N LYS A 89 -5.68 -5.82 -13.11
CA LYS A 89 -7.07 -5.54 -13.43
C LYS A 89 -8.04 -6.52 -12.78
N GLU A 90 -7.66 -7.79 -12.69
CA GLU A 90 -8.52 -8.81 -12.10
C GLU A 90 -8.63 -8.69 -10.58
N LYS A 91 -7.90 -7.79 -9.97
CA LYS A 91 -7.86 -7.66 -8.51
C LYS A 91 -8.16 -6.26 -8.01
N ASN A 92 -8.53 -5.35 -8.90
CA ASN A 92 -8.58 -3.93 -8.54
C ASN A 92 -9.96 -3.39 -8.19
N GLU A 93 -11.03 -4.02 -8.63
CA GLU A 93 -12.36 -3.41 -8.50
C GLU A 93 -12.73 -3.09 -7.06
N VAL A 94 -12.63 -4.06 -6.16
CA VAL A 94 -13.03 -3.83 -4.76
C VAL A 94 -12.16 -2.75 -4.14
N LEU A 95 -10.84 -2.80 -4.39
CA LEU A 95 -9.93 -1.77 -3.89
C LEU A 95 -10.31 -0.39 -4.42
N ALA A 96 -10.60 -0.30 -5.72
CA ALA A 96 -10.96 0.96 -6.33
C ALA A 96 -12.23 1.53 -5.70
N ARG A 97 -13.23 0.68 -5.46
CA ARG A 97 -14.47 1.13 -4.83
C ARG A 97 -14.24 1.60 -3.40
N LEU A 98 -13.40 0.91 -2.66
CA LEU A 98 -13.06 1.32 -1.30
C LEU A 98 -12.28 2.65 -1.31
N MET A 99 -11.35 2.81 -2.23
CA MET A 99 -10.61 4.07 -2.36
C MET A 99 -11.55 5.22 -2.70
N ASP A 100 -12.48 4.98 -3.62
CA ASP A 100 -13.46 6.00 -3.99
C ASP A 100 -14.38 6.36 -2.83
N ALA A 101 -14.56 5.44 -1.89
CA ALA A 101 -15.34 5.69 -0.67
C ALA A 101 -14.52 6.34 0.44
N GLY A 102 -13.25 6.66 0.17
CA GLY A 102 -12.41 7.37 1.13
C GLY A 102 -11.45 6.52 1.92
N LYS A 103 -11.39 5.21 1.67
CA LYS A 103 -10.42 4.37 2.35
C LYS A 103 -9.04 4.58 1.76
N GLN A 104 -8.03 4.55 2.61
CA GLN A 104 -6.65 4.79 2.19
C GLN A 104 -5.87 3.50 2.19
N PHE A 105 -5.10 3.31 1.13
CA PHE A 105 -4.24 2.15 0.95
C PHE A 105 -2.87 2.60 0.53
N TYR A 106 -1.89 1.75 0.76
CA TYR A 106 -0.57 1.88 0.18
C TYR A 106 -0.05 0.49 -0.13
N ALA A 107 0.99 0.42 -0.93
CA ALA A 107 1.62 -0.85 -1.23
C ALA A 107 3.07 -0.83 -0.75
N THR A 108 3.58 -2.02 -0.42
CA THR A 108 5.01 -2.18 -0.15
C THR A 108 5.54 -3.26 -1.08
N ILE A 109 6.81 -3.15 -1.43
CA ILE A 109 7.46 -4.16 -2.25
C ILE A 109 7.91 -5.29 -1.34
N SER A 110 7.47 -6.51 -1.64
CA SER A 110 7.87 -7.68 -0.87
C SER A 110 8.96 -8.51 -1.56
N ALA A 111 9.08 -8.40 -2.87
CA ALA A 111 10.13 -9.06 -3.63
C ALA A 111 10.31 -8.38 -4.98
N LYS A 112 11.50 -8.46 -5.51
CA LYS A 112 11.84 -7.89 -6.80
C LYS A 112 12.72 -8.87 -7.56
N GLU A 113 12.41 -9.08 -8.84
CA GLU A 113 13.18 -9.97 -9.70
C GLU A 113 13.14 -9.46 -11.12
N MET A 114 14.27 -9.56 -11.81
CA MET A 114 14.32 -9.25 -13.24
C MET A 114 14.26 -10.56 -14.03
N GLU A 115 13.31 -10.66 -14.95
CA GLU A 115 13.25 -11.76 -15.91
C GLU A 115 13.36 -11.14 -17.30
N GLY A 116 14.56 -11.20 -17.89
CA GLY A 116 14.82 -10.50 -19.12
C GLY A 116 14.62 -9.00 -18.92
N ASN A 117 13.72 -8.42 -19.68
CA ASN A 117 13.38 -7.00 -19.56
C ASN A 117 12.19 -6.75 -18.66
N TRP A 118 11.67 -7.78 -18.03
CA TRP A 118 10.49 -7.67 -17.17
C TRP A 118 10.90 -7.52 -15.70
N LEU A 119 10.51 -6.39 -15.15
CA LEU A 119 10.68 -6.16 -13.72
C LEU A 119 9.48 -6.72 -12.97
N LYS A 120 9.67 -7.83 -12.28
CA LYS A 120 8.62 -8.45 -11.46
C LYS A 120 8.67 -7.83 -10.09
N LEU A 121 7.64 -7.08 -9.74
CA LEU A 121 7.49 -6.53 -8.39
C LEU A 121 6.36 -7.25 -7.69
N GLN A 122 6.70 -8.01 -6.66
CA GLN A 122 5.72 -8.59 -5.77
C GLN A 122 5.39 -7.54 -4.74
N ILE A 123 4.12 -7.24 -4.58
CA ILE A 123 3.69 -6.18 -3.66
C ILE A 123 2.67 -6.69 -2.67
N LYS A 124 2.63 -6.02 -1.53
CA LYS A 124 1.59 -6.20 -0.51
C LYS A 124 0.78 -4.92 -0.45
N VAL A 125 -0.52 -5.06 -0.60
CA VAL A 125 -1.45 -3.93 -0.47
C VAL A 125 -1.94 -3.88 0.96
N MET A 126 -1.76 -2.73 1.58
CA MET A 126 -2.08 -2.52 2.98
C MET A 126 -3.20 -1.49 3.09
N LEU A 127 -4.17 -1.80 3.94
CA LEU A 127 -5.20 -0.83 4.33
C LEU A 127 -4.65 0.01 5.47
N LYS A 128 -4.73 1.30 5.31
CA LYS A 128 -4.32 2.24 6.34
C LYS A 128 -5.55 2.60 7.14
N ASP A 129 -5.55 2.19 8.36
CA ASP A 129 -6.70 2.41 9.26
C ASP A 129 -6.58 3.73 10.00
#